data_3cb653b2c7a71e9af38589eb0074fa74
#
_entry.id   3cb653b2c7a71e9af38589eb0074fa74
#
_cell.length_a   1.000
_cell.length_b   1.000
_cell.length_c   1.000
_cell.angle_alpha   90.00
_cell.angle_beta   90.00
_cell.angle_gamma   90.00
#
_symmetry.space_group_name_H-M   'P 1'
#
loop_
_entity.id
_entity.type
_entity.pdbx_description
1 polymer ?
#
loop_
_entity_poly.entity_id
_entity_poly.type
_entity_poly.pdbx_seq_one_letter_code
_entity_poly.pdbx_strand_id
1 'polypeptide(L)'
;MIICSTLIPVSAYADNYYISGIDISEHNESVDLSSLKAQGYSFVMIRLGYFNHLDNKFYENVQNAVNSGMNFGVYLYSYAFNSSEAQTEAEFAISTLSTLSAQAKALMTYPVAYDIEDNSISSKL
;
A
#
# COMPACT_ATOMS: atom_id res chain seq x y z
N MET A 1 46.13 35.66 23.09
CA MET A 1 45.87 34.28 22.69
C MET A 1 44.51 34.28 22.00
N ILE A 2 44.48 34.29 20.67
CA ILE A 2 43.26 34.39 19.88
C ILE A 2 42.88 32.95 19.46
N ILE A 3 41.77 32.45 20.00
CA ILE A 3 41.20 31.14 19.59
C ILE A 3 40.37 31.37 18.32
N CYS A 4 40.93 30.99 17.18
CA CYS A 4 40.21 30.98 15.92
C CYS A 4 39.35 29.69 15.85
N SER A 5 38.06 29.79 16.15
CA SER A 5 37.12 28.67 15.94
C SER A 5 36.75 28.61 14.45
N THR A 6 37.30 27.64 13.75
CA THR A 6 36.88 27.31 12.39
C THR A 6 35.53 26.64 12.46
N LEU A 7 34.49 27.35 12.02
CA LEU A 7 33.17 26.77 11.72
C LEU A 7 33.32 25.89 10.48
N ILE A 8 33.25 24.57 10.66
CA ILE A 8 33.14 23.62 9.57
C ILE A 8 31.67 23.65 9.12
N PRO A 9 31.37 24.01 7.86
CA PRO A 9 30.00 23.91 7.38
C PRO A 9 29.58 22.43 7.32
N VAL A 10 28.62 22.04 8.15
CA VAL A 10 27.97 20.75 8.04
C VAL A 10 27.00 20.85 6.87
N SER A 11 27.42 20.34 5.71
CA SER A 11 26.51 20.15 4.59
C SER A 11 25.55 19.02 4.94
N ALA A 12 24.32 19.34 5.28
CA ALA A 12 23.25 18.37 5.38
C ALA A 12 22.89 17.93 3.96
N TYR A 13 23.43 16.80 3.51
CA TYR A 13 22.91 16.11 2.36
C TYR A 13 21.61 15.45 2.79
N ALA A 14 20.50 15.92 2.24
CA ALA A 14 19.25 15.17 2.28
C ALA A 14 19.43 13.98 1.31
N ASP A 15 19.80 12.83 1.86
CA ASP A 15 19.73 11.58 1.13
C ASP A 15 18.24 11.35 0.78
N ASN A 16 17.92 11.45 -0.50
CA ASN A 16 16.61 11.04 -1.01
C ASN A 16 16.54 9.51 -0.90
N TYR A 17 16.11 9.01 0.25
CA TYR A 17 15.81 7.60 0.43
C TYR A 17 14.54 7.28 -0.35
N TYR A 18 14.69 6.67 -1.51
CA TYR A 18 13.58 6.08 -2.24
C TYR A 18 13.27 4.71 -1.62
N ILE A 19 12.03 4.54 -1.19
CA ILE A 19 11.52 3.25 -0.71
C ILE A 19 10.80 2.60 -1.88
N SER A 20 11.28 1.44 -2.32
CA SER A 20 10.70 0.70 -3.44
C SER A 20 9.61 -0.24 -2.96
N GLY A 21 8.48 -0.24 -3.65
CA GLY A 21 7.37 -1.16 -3.46
C GLY A 21 6.81 -1.61 -4.79
N ILE A 22 5.90 -2.58 -4.74
CA ILE A 22 5.13 -3.05 -5.89
C ILE A 22 3.65 -3.10 -5.52
N ASP A 23 2.77 -3.14 -6.50
CA ASP A 23 1.37 -3.50 -6.33
C ASP A 23 1.09 -4.89 -6.91
N ILE A 24 0.15 -5.61 -6.30
CA ILE A 24 -0.26 -6.96 -6.71
C ILE A 24 -1.77 -7.14 -6.58
N SER A 25 -2.29 -8.03 -7.43
CA SER A 25 -3.71 -8.38 -7.48
C SER A 25 -3.90 -9.82 -7.95
N GLU A 26 -5.14 -10.25 -8.15
CA GLU A 26 -5.47 -11.56 -8.76
C GLU A 26 -4.93 -11.73 -10.19
N HIS A 27 -4.55 -10.62 -10.87
CA HIS A 27 -4.00 -10.66 -12.22
C HIS A 27 -2.52 -11.05 -12.26
N ASN A 28 -1.86 -11.04 -11.11
CA ASN A 28 -0.50 -11.55 -10.99
C ASN A 28 -0.53 -13.05 -10.70
N GLU A 29 0.45 -13.77 -11.22
CA GLU A 29 0.73 -15.13 -10.77
C GLU A 29 1.15 -15.11 -9.29
N SER A 30 1.50 -16.27 -8.72
CA SER A 30 2.00 -16.31 -7.35
C SER A 30 3.28 -15.48 -7.22
N VAL A 31 3.25 -14.47 -6.34
CA VAL A 31 4.35 -13.53 -6.13
C VAL A 31 5.15 -13.95 -4.90
N ASP A 32 6.44 -14.22 -5.08
CA ASP A 32 7.35 -14.51 -3.97
C ASP A 32 7.80 -13.22 -3.27
N LEU A 33 7.04 -12.80 -2.26
CA LEU A 33 7.34 -11.59 -1.49
C LEU A 33 8.63 -11.71 -0.67
N SER A 34 9.05 -12.93 -0.29
CA SER A 34 10.32 -13.13 0.40
C SER A 34 11.50 -12.83 -0.51
N SER A 35 11.43 -13.29 -1.76
CA SER A 35 12.45 -12.96 -2.78
C SER A 35 12.50 -11.47 -3.09
N LEU A 36 11.34 -10.81 -3.23
CA LEU A 36 11.28 -9.37 -3.46
C LEU A 36 11.86 -8.57 -2.30
N LYS A 37 11.57 -8.97 -1.07
CA LYS A 37 12.15 -8.35 0.13
C LYS A 37 13.68 -8.49 0.15
N ALA A 38 14.22 -9.65 -0.23
CA ALA A 38 15.65 -9.86 -0.35
C ALA A 38 16.30 -9.00 -1.45
N GLN A 39 15.54 -8.61 -2.48
CA GLN A 39 15.97 -7.70 -3.55
C GLN A 39 15.86 -6.22 -3.17
N GLY A 40 15.38 -5.89 -1.96
CA GLY A 40 15.31 -4.53 -1.44
C GLY A 40 13.94 -3.86 -1.56
N TYR A 41 12.90 -4.58 -2.00
CA TYR A 41 11.54 -4.06 -1.91
C TYR A 41 11.09 -4.00 -0.46
N SER A 42 10.53 -2.88 -0.06
CA SER A 42 10.21 -2.60 1.35
C SER A 42 8.75 -2.82 1.68
N PHE A 43 7.87 -2.76 0.68
CA PHE A 43 6.42 -2.91 0.86
C PHE A 43 5.73 -3.42 -0.39
N VAL A 44 4.49 -3.85 -0.19
CA VAL A 44 3.58 -4.23 -1.26
C VAL A 44 2.23 -3.53 -1.08
N MET A 45 1.61 -3.07 -2.18
CA MET A 45 0.22 -2.63 -2.21
C MET A 45 -0.64 -3.78 -2.73
N ILE A 46 -1.56 -4.27 -1.94
CA ILE A 46 -2.39 -5.44 -2.25
C ILE A 46 -3.78 -4.97 -2.68
N ARG A 47 -4.24 -5.38 -3.86
CA ARG A 47 -5.61 -5.05 -4.26
C ARG A 47 -6.61 -5.75 -3.33
N LEU A 48 -7.41 -4.94 -2.61
CA LEU A 48 -8.50 -5.44 -1.79
C LEU A 48 -9.64 -5.97 -2.66
N GLY A 49 -9.92 -5.26 -3.74
CA GLY A 49 -10.99 -5.60 -4.67
C GLY A 49 -11.34 -4.44 -5.60
N TYR A 50 -12.51 -4.50 -6.17
CA TYR A 50 -13.08 -3.46 -7.01
C TYR A 50 -14.57 -3.32 -6.69
N PHE A 51 -15.05 -2.08 -6.57
CA PHE A 51 -16.40 -1.79 -6.09
C PHE A 51 -16.66 -2.55 -4.76
N ASN A 52 -17.60 -3.48 -4.73
CA ASN A 52 -17.91 -4.34 -3.57
C ASN A 52 -17.54 -5.82 -3.81
N HIS A 53 -16.62 -6.09 -4.73
CA HIS A 53 -16.14 -7.42 -5.06
C HIS A 53 -14.72 -7.62 -4.53
N LEU A 54 -14.54 -8.68 -3.75
CA LEU A 54 -13.24 -9.06 -3.22
C LEU A 54 -12.33 -9.56 -4.34
N ASP A 55 -11.06 -9.12 -4.34
CA ASP A 55 -10.03 -9.72 -5.18
C ASP A 55 -9.81 -11.18 -4.78
N ASN A 56 -9.81 -12.10 -5.76
CA ASN A 56 -9.75 -13.55 -5.49
C ASN A 56 -8.47 -13.99 -4.76
N LYS A 57 -7.41 -13.18 -4.85
CA LYS A 57 -6.13 -13.46 -4.17
C LYS A 57 -5.87 -12.56 -2.96
N PHE A 58 -6.83 -11.74 -2.54
CA PHE A 58 -6.60 -10.78 -1.46
C PHE A 58 -6.05 -11.44 -0.20
N TYR A 59 -6.74 -12.42 0.34
CA TYR A 59 -6.31 -13.09 1.57
C TYR A 59 -5.03 -13.91 1.40
N GLU A 60 -4.83 -14.52 0.23
CA GLU A 60 -3.57 -15.22 -0.11
C GLU A 60 -2.39 -14.24 -0.09
N ASN A 61 -2.54 -13.10 -0.77
CA ASN A 61 -1.50 -12.07 -0.83
C ASN A 61 -1.21 -11.45 0.55
N VAL A 62 -2.25 -11.21 1.36
CA VAL A 62 -2.07 -10.78 2.75
C VAL A 62 -1.32 -11.82 3.57
N GLN A 63 -1.67 -13.11 3.44
CA GLN A 63 -0.97 -14.18 4.15
C GLN A 63 0.49 -14.30 3.70
N ASN A 64 0.78 -14.11 2.41
CA ASN A 64 2.14 -14.09 1.88
C ASN A 64 2.95 -12.91 2.44
N ALA A 65 2.33 -11.73 2.60
CA ALA A 65 2.96 -10.58 3.27
C ALA A 65 3.28 -10.90 4.74
N VAL A 66 2.37 -11.53 5.45
CA VAL A 66 2.59 -11.99 6.84
C VAL A 66 3.73 -12.99 6.91
N ASN A 67 3.75 -14.01 6.05
CA ASN A 67 4.75 -15.07 6.05
C ASN A 67 6.16 -14.53 5.73
N SER A 68 6.27 -13.55 4.85
CA SER A 68 7.54 -12.89 4.49
C SER A 68 7.95 -11.78 5.46
N GLY A 69 7.04 -11.36 6.35
CA GLY A 69 7.23 -10.19 7.21
C GLY A 69 7.37 -8.90 6.39
N MET A 70 6.72 -8.80 5.22
CA MET A 70 6.72 -7.61 4.39
C MET A 70 5.60 -6.68 4.82
N ASN A 71 5.92 -5.40 5.01
CA ASN A 71 4.91 -4.38 5.23
C ASN A 71 4.01 -4.22 4.00
N PHE A 72 2.74 -3.90 4.23
CA PHE A 72 1.82 -3.71 3.12
C PHE A 72 0.83 -2.57 3.35
N GLY A 73 0.25 -2.11 2.27
CA GLY A 73 -0.98 -1.34 2.20
C GLY A 73 -1.97 -2.07 1.31
N VAL A 74 -3.14 -1.50 1.17
CA VAL A 74 -4.17 -2.05 0.28
C VAL A 74 -4.71 -0.97 -0.65
N TYR A 75 -5.25 -1.37 -1.80
CA TYR A 75 -5.98 -0.45 -2.65
C TYR A 75 -7.29 -1.05 -3.12
N LEU A 76 -8.30 -0.20 -3.27
CA LEU A 76 -9.60 -0.53 -3.84
C LEU A 76 -9.72 0.17 -5.19
N TYR A 77 -9.92 -0.61 -6.26
CA TYR A 77 -10.20 -0.07 -7.57
C TYR A 77 -11.66 0.41 -7.63
N SER A 78 -11.85 1.70 -7.84
CA SER A 78 -13.17 2.32 -7.77
C SER A 78 -13.92 2.26 -9.09
N TYR A 79 -15.20 1.89 -8.99
CA TYR A 79 -16.21 2.04 -10.03
C TYR A 79 -17.36 2.97 -9.61
N ALA A 80 -17.22 3.68 -8.50
CA ALA A 80 -18.26 4.56 -8.00
C ALA A 80 -18.45 5.80 -8.89
N PHE A 81 -19.70 6.05 -9.30
CA PHE A 81 -20.11 7.23 -10.07
C PHE A 81 -20.76 8.33 -9.23
N ASN A 82 -21.02 8.05 -7.96
CA ASN A 82 -21.67 8.96 -7.05
C ASN A 82 -21.29 8.67 -5.60
N SER A 83 -21.65 9.57 -4.70
CA SER A 83 -21.32 9.46 -3.27
C SER A 83 -21.90 8.22 -2.58
N SER A 84 -23.08 7.75 -3.00
CA SER A 84 -23.69 6.55 -2.42
C SER A 84 -22.91 5.29 -2.78
N GLU A 85 -22.43 5.21 -4.02
CA GLU A 85 -21.60 4.10 -4.46
C GLU A 85 -20.21 4.15 -3.80
N ALA A 86 -19.61 5.34 -3.69
CA ALA A 86 -18.36 5.51 -2.97
C ALA A 86 -18.49 5.12 -1.49
N GLN A 87 -19.63 5.39 -0.86
CA GLN A 87 -19.91 4.92 0.50
C GLN A 87 -19.98 3.39 0.55
N THR A 88 -20.63 2.75 -0.42
CA THR A 88 -20.68 1.28 -0.53
C THR A 88 -19.29 0.67 -0.62
N GLU A 89 -18.41 1.26 -1.44
CA GLU A 89 -17.00 0.84 -1.56
C GLU A 89 -16.24 1.01 -0.24
N ALA A 90 -16.43 2.12 0.44
CA ALA A 90 -15.79 2.37 1.74
C ALA A 90 -16.26 1.37 2.81
N GLU A 91 -17.55 1.09 2.90
CA GLU A 91 -18.13 0.11 3.83
C GLU A 91 -17.61 -1.31 3.53
N PHE A 92 -17.50 -1.68 2.26
CA PHE A 92 -16.90 -2.94 1.83
C PHE A 92 -15.43 -3.04 2.27
N ALA A 93 -14.63 -2.00 2.05
CA ALA A 93 -13.24 -1.97 2.46
C ALA A 93 -13.09 -2.12 3.99
N ILE A 94 -13.85 -1.35 4.77
CA ILE A 94 -13.83 -1.39 6.23
C ILE A 94 -14.20 -2.78 6.73
N SER A 95 -15.28 -3.37 6.22
CA SER A 95 -15.75 -4.70 6.64
C SER A 95 -14.70 -5.78 6.32
N THR A 96 -14.11 -5.75 5.12
CA THR A 96 -13.08 -6.70 4.71
C THR A 96 -11.83 -6.58 5.59
N LEU A 97 -11.32 -5.37 5.80
CA LEU A 97 -10.13 -5.15 6.62
C LEU A 97 -10.35 -5.50 8.10
N SER A 98 -11.57 -5.39 8.60
CA SER A 98 -11.91 -5.78 9.98
C SER A 98 -11.66 -7.26 10.24
N THR A 99 -11.74 -8.11 9.22
CA THR A 99 -11.55 -9.58 9.32
C THR A 99 -10.08 -10.01 9.39
N LEU A 100 -9.14 -9.10 9.09
CA LEU A 100 -7.71 -9.43 9.09
C LEU A 100 -7.23 -9.83 10.49
N SER A 101 -6.28 -10.77 10.52
CA SER A 101 -5.62 -11.19 11.77
C SER A 101 -4.85 -10.03 12.43
N ALA A 102 -4.58 -10.15 13.71
CA ALA A 102 -3.77 -9.16 14.43
C ALA A 102 -2.37 -9.01 13.83
N GLN A 103 -1.76 -10.10 13.33
CA GLN A 103 -0.46 -10.08 12.66
C GLN A 103 -0.52 -9.31 11.34
N ALA A 104 -1.56 -9.55 10.53
CA ALA A 104 -1.75 -8.80 9.29
C ALA A 104 -1.96 -7.30 9.57
N LYS A 105 -2.79 -6.96 10.54
CA LYS A 105 -3.01 -5.56 10.95
C LYS A 105 -1.72 -4.87 11.41
N ALA A 106 -0.84 -5.59 12.10
CA ALA A 106 0.45 -5.05 12.53
C ALA A 106 1.42 -4.75 11.37
N LEU A 107 1.33 -5.52 10.28
CA LEU A 107 2.15 -5.32 9.07
C LEU A 107 1.51 -4.36 8.05
N MET A 108 0.23 -4.03 8.20
CA MET A 108 -0.45 -3.04 7.37
C MET A 108 -0.07 -1.62 7.80
N THR A 109 1.17 -1.24 7.51
CA THR A 109 1.75 0.06 7.89
C THR A 109 1.66 1.12 6.79
N TYR A 110 1.22 0.71 5.59
CA TYR A 110 0.95 1.59 4.46
C TYR A 110 -0.56 1.85 4.34
N PRO A 111 -0.97 2.92 3.66
CA PRO A 111 -2.36 3.37 3.66
C PRO A 111 -3.31 2.43 2.91
N VAL A 112 -4.61 2.68 3.11
CA VAL A 112 -5.66 2.25 2.21
C VAL A 112 -5.76 3.29 1.10
N ALA A 113 -5.45 2.91 -0.14
CA ALA A 113 -5.53 3.78 -1.30
C ALA A 113 -6.88 3.59 -2.02
N TYR A 114 -7.45 4.68 -2.48
CA TYR A 114 -8.65 4.67 -3.31
C TYR A 114 -8.21 4.98 -4.74
N ASP A 115 -8.27 3.98 -5.61
CA ASP A 115 -7.73 4.01 -6.96
C ASP A 115 -8.81 4.40 -7.97
N ILE A 116 -8.72 5.63 -8.52
CA ILE A 116 -9.67 6.22 -9.45
C ILE A 116 -8.97 6.46 -10.77
N GLU A 117 -9.08 5.50 -11.69
CA GLU A 117 -8.41 5.57 -12.99
C GLU A 117 -9.35 5.94 -14.15
N ASP A 118 -10.66 5.70 -13.99
CA ASP A 118 -11.63 5.96 -15.06
C ASP A 118 -11.90 7.46 -15.20
N ASN A 119 -11.53 8.02 -16.37
CA ASN A 119 -11.76 9.44 -16.71
C ASN A 119 -13.24 9.85 -16.67
N SER A 120 -14.17 8.91 -16.82
CA SER A 120 -15.60 9.17 -16.68
C SER A 120 -16.02 9.43 -15.22
N ILE A 121 -15.25 8.87 -14.26
CA ILE A 121 -15.46 9.04 -12.83
C ILE A 121 -14.82 10.34 -12.35
N SER A 122 -13.59 10.62 -12.74
CA SER A 122 -12.82 11.79 -12.30
C SER A 122 -13.45 13.13 -12.66
N SER A 123 -14.33 13.18 -13.67
CA SER A 123 -15.04 14.39 -14.08
C SER A 123 -16.30 14.69 -13.25
N LYS A 124 -16.68 13.80 -12.31
CA LYS A 124 -17.93 13.88 -11.52
C LYS A 124 -17.69 14.02 -10.00
N LEU A 125 -16.44 13.93 -9.58
CA LEU A 125 -16.00 14.21 -8.22
C LEU A 125 -15.48 15.64 -8.10
#